data_008bcea914183d4b0b888b1999d240c0
#
_entry.id   008bcea914183d4b0b888b1999d240c0
#
_cell.length_a   1.000
_cell.length_b   1.000
_cell.length_c   1.000
_cell.angle_alpha   90.00
_cell.angle_beta   90.00
_cell.angle_gamma   90.00
#
_symmetry.space_group_name_H-M   'P 1'
#
loop_
_entity.id
_entity.type
_entity.pdbx_description
1 polymer ?
#
loop_
_entity_poly.entity_id
_entity_poly.type
_entity_poly.pdbx_seq_one_letter_code
_entity_poly.pdbx_strand_id
1 'polypeptide(L)'
;MSPPKAGCRILNIIHTRLRHRSSSLNADLFRVHLANDPGCICGCAFEDAIHLILECCLYNEAREELKLRLLFLHELKIEVLIFGDDTLTEMQNLQIFKSVQLYIKRTKHFTHL
;
A
#
# COMPACT_ATOMS: atom_id res chain seq x y z
N MET A 1 -17.99 2.73 0.91
CA MET A 1 -17.54 2.74 2.33
C MET A 1 -16.50 3.83 2.53
N SER A 2 -16.71 4.71 3.48
CA SER A 2 -15.67 5.66 3.81
C SER A 2 -14.56 4.93 4.58
N PRO A 3 -13.29 5.23 4.31
CA PRO A 3 -12.20 4.57 5.03
C PRO A 3 -12.21 4.96 6.50
N PRO A 4 -11.96 4.01 7.41
CA PRO A 4 -11.81 4.34 8.81
C PRO A 4 -10.58 5.23 9.03
N LYS A 5 -10.62 6.05 10.07
CA LYS A 5 -9.46 6.87 10.44
C LYS A 5 -8.42 5.96 11.07
N ALA A 6 -7.38 5.61 10.32
CA ALA A 6 -6.28 4.80 10.77
C ALA A 6 -4.98 5.57 10.57
N GLY A 7 -4.11 5.62 11.55
CA GLY A 7 -2.85 6.34 11.45
C GLY A 7 -3.01 7.85 11.32
N CYS A 8 -1.97 8.54 10.86
CA CYS A 8 -1.96 9.99 10.72
C CYS A 8 -2.61 10.43 9.40
N ARG A 9 -2.91 11.73 9.30
CA ARG A 9 -3.55 12.32 8.12
C ARG A 9 -2.76 12.05 6.83
N ILE A 10 -1.44 12.15 6.88
CA ILE A 10 -0.60 11.93 5.69
C ILE A 10 -0.73 10.49 5.20
N LEU A 11 -0.73 9.52 6.11
CA LEU A 11 -0.88 8.11 5.74
C LEU A 11 -2.26 7.83 5.16
N ASN A 12 -3.31 8.46 5.67
CA ASN A 12 -4.65 8.36 5.12
C ASN A 12 -4.73 8.92 3.69
N ILE A 13 -4.06 10.04 3.45
CA ILE A 13 -3.97 10.65 2.12
C ILE A 13 -3.26 9.71 1.14
N ILE A 14 -2.12 9.15 1.55
CA ILE A 14 -1.37 8.21 0.72
C ILE A 14 -2.22 6.99 0.39
N HIS A 15 -2.91 6.43 1.38
CA HIS A 15 -3.77 5.27 1.18
C HIS A 15 -4.88 5.58 0.15
N THR A 16 -5.51 6.75 0.26
CA THR A 16 -6.53 7.20 -0.68
C THR A 16 -5.96 7.34 -2.10
N ARG A 17 -4.77 7.92 -2.24
CA ARG A 17 -4.11 8.06 -3.54
C ARG A 17 -3.78 6.71 -4.16
N LEU A 18 -3.37 5.73 -3.37
CA LEU A 18 -3.14 4.37 -3.86
C LEU A 18 -4.43 3.75 -4.42
N ARG A 19 -5.57 3.97 -3.76
CA ARG A 19 -6.88 3.51 -4.25
C ARG A 19 -7.20 4.05 -5.63
N HIS A 20 -6.90 5.33 -5.86
CA HIS A 20 -7.27 6.02 -7.08
C HIS A 20 -6.17 6.00 -8.14
N ARG A 21 -5.07 5.26 -7.89
CA ARG A 21 -3.91 5.19 -8.78
C ARG A 21 -3.34 6.58 -9.11
N SER A 22 -3.42 7.47 -8.14
CA SER A 22 -2.92 8.85 -8.23
C SER A 22 -1.78 9.11 -7.26
N SER A 23 -1.06 8.06 -6.87
CA SER A 23 0.07 8.15 -5.95
C SER A 23 1.31 8.69 -6.64
N SER A 24 2.39 8.87 -5.86
CA SER A 24 3.70 9.26 -6.38
C SER A 24 4.54 8.05 -6.82
N LEU A 25 3.96 6.86 -6.93
CA LEU A 25 4.65 5.70 -7.48
C LEU A 25 4.91 5.89 -8.97
N ASN A 26 6.03 5.38 -9.47
CA ASN A 26 6.46 5.64 -10.85
C ASN A 26 5.45 5.19 -11.89
N ALA A 27 4.76 4.06 -11.70
CA ALA A 27 3.75 3.62 -12.64
C ALA A 27 2.56 4.58 -12.70
N ASP A 28 2.13 5.12 -11.56
CA ASP A 28 1.03 6.09 -11.51
C ASP A 28 1.45 7.42 -12.14
N LEU A 29 2.68 7.88 -11.86
CA LEU A 29 3.22 9.09 -12.46
C LEU A 29 3.43 8.94 -13.97
N PHE A 30 3.92 7.78 -14.41
CA PHE A 30 4.12 7.49 -15.83
C PHE A 30 2.80 7.56 -16.60
N ARG A 31 1.73 7.03 -16.02
CA ARG A 31 0.40 7.04 -16.66
C ARG A 31 -0.10 8.46 -16.95
N VAL A 32 0.27 9.44 -16.13
CA VAL A 32 -0.12 10.85 -16.31
C VAL A 32 1.01 11.71 -16.83
N HIS A 33 2.04 11.10 -17.40
CA HIS A 33 3.19 11.78 -18.05
C HIS A 33 4.06 12.63 -17.11
N LEU A 34 4.09 12.29 -15.81
CA LEU A 34 4.93 12.97 -14.82
C LEU A 34 6.21 12.19 -14.49
N ALA A 35 6.39 11.00 -15.07
CA ALA A 35 7.62 10.24 -15.00
C ALA A 35 7.93 9.66 -16.36
N ASN A 36 9.22 9.49 -16.67
CA ASN A 36 9.67 8.95 -17.95
C ASN A 36 9.72 7.41 -17.96
N ASP A 37 9.73 6.79 -16.78
CA ASP A 37 9.89 5.35 -16.62
C ASP A 37 8.94 4.88 -15.51
N PRO A 38 8.10 3.85 -15.76
CA PRO A 38 7.22 3.30 -14.72
C PRO A 38 7.93 2.37 -13.74
N GLY A 39 9.23 2.12 -13.91
CA GLY A 39 9.97 1.08 -13.20
C GLY A 39 10.33 1.43 -11.76
N CYS A 40 10.58 0.38 -10.97
CA CYS A 40 11.08 0.47 -9.61
C CYS A 40 12.61 0.40 -9.62
N ILE A 41 13.26 1.05 -8.67
CA ILE A 41 14.72 0.99 -8.52
C ILE A 41 15.21 -0.43 -8.22
N CYS A 42 14.35 -1.33 -7.78
CA CYS A 42 14.72 -2.74 -7.57
C CYS A 42 14.89 -3.52 -8.89
N GLY A 43 14.51 -2.93 -10.03
CA GLY A 43 14.59 -3.56 -11.34
C GLY A 43 13.25 -4.05 -11.89
N CYS A 44 12.16 -3.97 -11.12
CA CYS A 44 10.84 -4.33 -11.63
C CYS A 44 10.36 -3.31 -12.68
N ALA A 45 9.66 -3.80 -13.71
CA ALA A 45 9.21 -2.96 -14.82
C ALA A 45 8.16 -1.91 -14.43
N PHE A 46 7.36 -2.16 -13.39
CA PHE A 46 6.32 -1.26 -12.95
C PHE A 46 6.33 -1.09 -11.43
N GLU A 47 6.48 0.15 -10.98
CA GLU A 47 6.34 0.53 -9.56
C GLU A 47 4.92 1.01 -9.33
N ASP A 48 4.01 0.08 -9.07
CA ASP A 48 2.62 0.36 -8.71
C ASP A 48 2.32 -0.13 -7.27
N ALA A 49 1.08 0.00 -6.83
CA ALA A 49 0.70 -0.41 -5.48
C ALA A 49 0.89 -1.90 -5.25
N ILE A 50 0.62 -2.74 -6.25
CA ILE A 50 0.82 -4.19 -6.15
C ILE A 50 2.29 -4.49 -5.92
N HIS A 51 3.17 -3.90 -6.71
CA HIS A 51 4.61 -4.11 -6.58
C HIS A 51 5.11 -3.62 -5.22
N LEU A 52 4.77 -2.39 -4.83
CA LEU A 52 5.22 -1.81 -3.57
C LEU A 52 4.83 -2.68 -2.37
N ILE A 53 3.58 -3.10 -2.31
CA ILE A 53 3.04 -3.77 -1.12
C ILE A 53 3.32 -5.27 -1.14
N LEU A 54 3.23 -5.93 -2.30
CA LEU A 54 3.25 -7.39 -2.37
C LEU A 54 4.53 -7.97 -2.96
N GLU A 55 5.30 -7.23 -3.75
CA GLU A 55 6.35 -7.82 -4.59
C GLU A 55 7.74 -7.24 -4.41
N CYS A 56 7.89 -5.98 -4.02
CA CYS A 56 9.20 -5.33 -4.04
C CYS A 56 10.18 -6.00 -3.08
N CYS A 57 11.30 -6.50 -3.63
CA CYS A 57 12.31 -7.20 -2.84
C CYS A 57 13.05 -6.30 -1.83
N LEU A 58 13.00 -4.98 -2.02
CA LEU A 58 13.62 -4.04 -1.10
C LEU A 58 12.94 -4.03 0.27
N TYR A 59 11.70 -4.48 0.36
CA TYR A 59 10.88 -4.38 1.57
C TYR A 59 10.42 -5.73 2.11
N ASN A 60 11.21 -6.78 1.90
CA ASN A 60 10.86 -8.14 2.35
C ASN A 60 10.62 -8.21 3.85
N GLU A 61 11.45 -7.55 4.66
CA GLU A 61 11.29 -7.55 6.12
C GLU A 61 9.98 -6.87 6.54
N ALA A 62 9.69 -5.71 5.97
CA ALA A 62 8.45 -4.99 6.25
C ALA A 62 7.23 -5.81 5.85
N ARG A 63 7.33 -6.54 4.74
CA ARG A 63 6.25 -7.40 4.25
C ARG A 63 6.02 -8.59 5.18
N GLU A 64 7.06 -9.18 5.73
CA GLU A 64 6.90 -10.26 6.71
C GLU A 64 6.16 -9.77 7.96
N GLU A 65 6.47 -8.57 8.42
CA GLU A 65 5.74 -7.95 9.53
C GLU A 65 4.27 -7.71 9.16
N LEU A 66 4.01 -7.24 7.94
CA LEU A 66 2.64 -7.05 7.44
C LEU A 66 1.86 -8.37 7.48
N LYS A 67 2.45 -9.44 7.01
CA LYS A 67 1.84 -10.77 7.03
C LYS A 67 1.53 -11.23 8.45
N LEU A 68 2.45 -11.00 9.40
CA LEU A 68 2.25 -11.37 10.79
C LEU A 68 1.09 -10.59 11.43
N ARG A 69 0.89 -9.34 11.06
CA ARG A 69 -0.21 -8.53 11.56
C ARG A 69 -1.57 -8.93 10.99
N LEU A 70 -1.58 -9.62 9.85
CA LEU A 70 -2.80 -9.95 9.10
C LEU A 70 -2.97 -11.46 8.94
N LEU A 71 -2.62 -12.25 9.98
CA LEU A 71 -2.72 -13.71 9.93
C LEU A 71 -4.15 -14.21 9.74
N PHE A 72 -5.16 -13.41 10.03
CA PHE A 72 -6.55 -13.80 9.77
C PHE A 72 -6.90 -13.81 8.27
N LEU A 73 -6.06 -13.24 7.43
CA LEU A 73 -6.19 -13.32 5.99
C LEU A 73 -5.40 -14.55 5.50
N HIS A 74 -6.04 -15.42 4.71
CA HIS A 74 -5.36 -16.58 4.14
C HIS A 74 -4.32 -16.16 3.12
N GLU A 75 -4.56 -15.07 2.41
CA GLU A 75 -3.73 -14.56 1.35
C GLU A 75 -3.81 -13.03 1.35
N LEU A 76 -2.70 -12.36 1.11
CA LEU A 76 -2.69 -10.91 0.96
C LEU A 76 -3.10 -10.56 -0.47
N LYS A 77 -4.29 -9.99 -0.63
CA LYS A 77 -4.79 -9.50 -1.92
C LYS A 77 -4.78 -8.00 -1.92
N ILE A 78 -4.29 -7.41 -3.02
CA ILE A 78 -4.17 -5.95 -3.11
C ILE A 78 -5.52 -5.26 -2.93
N GLU A 79 -6.60 -5.81 -3.46
CA GLU A 79 -7.93 -5.24 -3.33
C GLU A 79 -8.35 -5.13 -1.86
N VAL A 80 -8.09 -6.17 -1.08
CA VAL A 80 -8.43 -6.20 0.35
C VAL A 80 -7.54 -5.22 1.13
N LEU A 81 -6.26 -5.16 0.80
CA LEU A 81 -5.32 -4.27 1.50
C LEU A 81 -5.64 -2.80 1.25
N ILE A 82 -6.12 -2.45 0.07
CA ILE A 82 -6.39 -1.08 -0.33
C ILE A 82 -7.83 -0.67 0.01
N PHE A 83 -8.80 -1.54 -0.25
CA PHE A 83 -10.24 -1.21 -0.13
C PHE A 83 -10.94 -1.85 1.07
N GLY A 84 -10.31 -2.84 1.71
CA GLY A 84 -11.00 -3.65 2.71
C GLY A 84 -11.89 -4.72 2.09
N ASP A 85 -12.65 -5.42 2.93
CA ASP A 85 -13.52 -6.49 2.50
C ASP A 85 -14.81 -6.46 3.33
N ASP A 86 -15.95 -6.34 2.68
CA ASP A 86 -17.26 -6.25 3.33
C ASP A 86 -17.64 -7.53 4.09
N THR A 87 -16.99 -8.67 3.78
CA THR A 87 -17.20 -9.92 4.52
C THR A 87 -16.49 -9.95 5.87
N LEU A 88 -15.58 -9.01 6.10
CA LEU A 88 -14.85 -8.88 7.35
C LEU A 88 -15.53 -7.90 8.29
N THR A 89 -15.21 -8.00 9.59
CA THR A 89 -15.72 -7.03 10.56
C THR A 89 -15.09 -5.66 10.35
N GLU A 90 -15.73 -4.63 10.90
CA GLU A 90 -15.19 -3.27 10.87
C GLU A 90 -13.81 -3.20 11.54
N MET A 91 -13.64 -3.91 12.66
CA MET A 91 -12.36 -3.97 13.36
C MET A 91 -11.27 -4.66 12.53
N GLN A 92 -11.62 -5.71 11.81
CA GLN A 92 -10.67 -6.40 10.93
C GLN A 92 -10.25 -5.49 9.77
N ASN A 93 -11.17 -4.75 9.17
CA ASN A 93 -10.85 -3.79 8.12
C ASN A 93 -9.96 -2.66 8.66
N LEU A 94 -10.22 -2.17 9.87
CA LEU A 94 -9.38 -1.17 10.52
C LEU A 94 -7.97 -1.72 10.74
N GLN A 95 -7.85 -2.96 11.19
CA GLN A 95 -6.57 -3.64 11.38
C GLN A 95 -5.79 -3.72 10.06
N ILE A 96 -6.47 -4.05 8.96
CA ILE A 96 -5.86 -4.10 7.63
C ILE A 96 -5.29 -2.74 7.27
N PHE A 97 -6.07 -1.67 7.36
CA PHE A 97 -5.63 -0.34 6.96
C PHE A 97 -4.49 0.19 7.83
N LYS A 98 -4.56 -0.02 9.14
CA LYS A 98 -3.47 0.35 10.05
C LYS A 98 -2.18 -0.40 9.71
N SER A 99 -2.28 -1.69 9.42
CA SER A 99 -1.12 -2.52 9.11
C SER A 99 -0.48 -2.11 7.78
N VAL A 100 -1.29 -1.81 6.77
CA VAL A 100 -0.80 -1.31 5.47
C VAL A 100 -0.12 0.05 5.65
N GLN A 101 -0.69 0.94 6.45
CA GLN A 101 -0.09 2.25 6.70
C GLN A 101 1.23 2.15 7.45
N LEU A 102 1.35 1.21 8.41
CA LEU A 102 2.62 0.93 9.08
C LEU A 102 3.67 0.40 8.09
N TYR A 103 3.26 -0.47 7.17
CA TYR A 103 4.13 -0.95 6.10
C TYR A 103 4.65 0.20 5.25
N ILE A 104 3.76 1.08 4.79
CA ILE A 104 4.12 2.25 3.98
C ILE A 104 5.11 3.13 4.74
N LYS A 105 4.86 3.39 6.01
CA LYS A 105 5.75 4.19 6.85
C LYS A 105 7.13 3.54 6.98
N ARG A 106 7.16 2.23 7.17
CA ARG A 106 8.41 1.48 7.34
C ARG A 106 9.24 1.44 6.07
N THR A 107 8.61 1.44 4.89
CA THR A 107 9.36 1.46 3.63
C THR A 107 10.09 2.77 3.40
N LYS A 108 9.66 3.85 4.04
CA LYS A 108 10.18 5.20 3.80
C LYS A 108 10.11 5.63 2.35
N HIS A 109 9.25 4.98 1.57
CA HIS A 109 9.12 5.22 0.14
C HIS A 109 8.58 6.62 -0.15
N PHE A 110 7.67 7.11 0.71
CA PHE A 110 7.11 8.44 0.62
C PHE A 110 7.83 9.33 1.64
N THR A 111 8.78 10.12 1.18
CA THR A 111 9.73 10.85 2.03
C THR A 111 9.14 11.97 2.86
N HIS A 112 7.87 12.28 2.69
CA HIS A 112 7.18 13.33 3.45
C HIS A 112 6.61 12.86 4.79
N LEU A 113 6.78 11.62 5.12
CA LEU A 113 6.23 11.04 6.36
C LEU A 113 7.05 11.47 7.61
#